data_89a8ff3b114c9b4c8d8e70997f9434c1
#
_entry.id   89a8ff3b114c9b4c8d8e70997f9434c1
#
_cell.length_a   1.000
_cell.length_b   1.000
_cell.length_c   1.000
_cell.angle_alpha   90.00
_cell.angle_beta   90.00
_cell.angle_gamma   90.00
#
_symmetry.space_group_name_H-M   'P 1'
#
loop_
_entity.id
_entity.type
_entity.pdbx_description
1 polymer ?
#
loop_
_entity_poly.entity_id
_entity_poly.type
_entity_poly.pdbx_seq_one_letter_code
_entity_poly.pdbx_strand_id
1 'polypeptide(L)'
;MFRNYLDKIERDEDVRKNLIELRKLLKTEPGSAAWQRDRQRCLSLMLKLLKHEDAKVRKNAALILGEMGCQDALDALFYAYECEEKLFVKSAYLTAMSQLDYRTYLNAFRERMEELMQMEMTPENQKHLNEELKLLRDMLLIVEKPVKHTFTGYSVPSEMILLTSPGMEQLTIDVMPRNVREAAKAMRGGVRILAERPGELFGIRTVKGFMFRFCANPLKATDYQAVAAAIHDAGLTDYLKKRHEGDGPFYFRIDLRTKLVLNEKSQYVKRLGAELERLSGHHLQNSASNYECELRITENKQGQYSVYLILHTIADSRFSYRRNAIATSMHPVKAAEVVSIASEYLADDADVLDPFCGTATLLIERYRKRKAAHLYGVDIFGEAIDGAR
;
A
#
# COMPACT_ATOMS: atom_id res chain seq x y z
N MET A 1 -12.91 -40.23 1.18
CA MET A 1 -13.78 -39.20 0.57
C MET A 1 -13.16 -38.67 -0.72
N PHE A 2 -11.87 -38.26 -0.74
CA PHE A 2 -11.14 -37.81 -1.96
C PHE A 2 -11.25 -38.81 -3.13
N ARG A 3 -10.95 -40.09 -2.90
CA ARG A 3 -10.95 -41.15 -3.90
C ARG A 3 -12.30 -41.27 -4.63
N ASN A 4 -13.40 -41.14 -3.92
CA ASN A 4 -14.74 -41.19 -4.53
C ASN A 4 -14.98 -40.08 -5.55
N TYR A 5 -14.50 -38.84 -5.27
CA TYR A 5 -14.63 -37.75 -6.23
C TYR A 5 -13.73 -37.96 -7.46
N LEU A 6 -12.49 -38.47 -7.25
CA LEU A 6 -11.61 -38.80 -8.37
C LEU A 6 -12.19 -39.90 -9.26
N ASP A 7 -12.76 -40.96 -8.65
CA ASP A 7 -13.42 -42.05 -9.38
C ASP A 7 -14.57 -41.56 -10.25
N LYS A 8 -15.39 -40.64 -9.73
CA LYS A 8 -16.51 -40.03 -10.48
C LYS A 8 -16.02 -39.16 -11.63
N ILE A 9 -15.00 -38.32 -11.38
CA ILE A 9 -14.41 -37.45 -12.40
C ILE A 9 -13.80 -38.29 -13.53
N GLU A 10 -13.10 -39.39 -13.23
CA GLU A 10 -12.54 -40.30 -14.24
C GLU A 10 -13.60 -41.02 -15.08
N ARG A 11 -14.79 -41.27 -14.51
CA ARG A 11 -15.94 -41.84 -15.22
C ARG A 11 -16.77 -40.83 -15.99
N ASP A 12 -16.34 -39.57 -16.01
CA ASP A 12 -17.05 -38.45 -16.64
C ASP A 12 -18.44 -38.16 -15.99
N GLU A 13 -18.60 -38.51 -14.71
CA GLU A 13 -19.82 -38.29 -13.95
C GLU A 13 -19.79 -36.89 -13.29
N ASP A 14 -20.69 -35.99 -13.70
CA ASP A 14 -20.83 -34.64 -13.08
C ASP A 14 -19.49 -33.95 -12.81
N VAL A 15 -18.55 -33.99 -13.74
CA VAL A 15 -17.13 -33.60 -13.59
C VAL A 15 -17.00 -32.24 -12.88
N ARG A 16 -17.71 -31.24 -13.38
CA ARG A 16 -17.65 -29.87 -12.79
C ARG A 16 -18.06 -29.83 -11.31
N LYS A 17 -19.14 -30.53 -10.95
CA LYS A 17 -19.65 -30.56 -9.57
C LYS A 17 -18.65 -31.27 -8.67
N ASN A 18 -18.13 -32.40 -9.11
CA ASN A 18 -17.17 -33.19 -8.34
C ASN A 18 -15.82 -32.47 -8.18
N LEU A 19 -15.36 -31.68 -9.15
CA LEU A 19 -14.20 -30.80 -9.02
C LEU A 19 -14.41 -29.72 -7.95
N ILE A 20 -15.60 -29.10 -7.89
CA ILE A 20 -15.91 -28.10 -6.87
C ILE A 20 -15.89 -28.71 -5.46
N GLU A 21 -16.45 -29.89 -5.28
CA GLU A 21 -16.46 -30.58 -3.99
C GLU A 21 -15.05 -31.07 -3.59
N LEU A 22 -14.29 -31.59 -4.55
CA LEU A 22 -12.89 -31.98 -4.35
C LEU A 22 -12.05 -30.78 -3.87
N ARG A 23 -12.26 -29.61 -4.48
CA ARG A 23 -11.58 -28.38 -4.12
C ARG A 23 -11.95 -27.89 -2.71
N LYS A 24 -13.20 -28.03 -2.30
CA LYS A 24 -13.62 -27.70 -0.92
C LYS A 24 -12.90 -28.60 0.09
N LEU A 25 -12.79 -29.90 -0.22
CA LEU A 25 -12.10 -30.86 0.65
C LEU A 25 -10.61 -30.55 0.78
N LEU A 26 -9.93 -30.13 -0.31
CA LEU A 26 -8.53 -29.73 -0.26
C LEU A 26 -8.30 -28.56 0.70
N LYS A 27 -9.25 -27.63 0.79
CA LYS A 27 -9.17 -26.48 1.70
C LYS A 27 -9.46 -26.84 3.15
N THR A 28 -10.34 -27.80 3.40
CA THR A 28 -10.73 -28.18 4.76
C THR A 28 -9.80 -29.20 5.39
N GLU A 29 -9.16 -30.06 4.59
CA GLU A 29 -8.29 -31.14 5.05
C GLU A 29 -6.92 -31.11 4.33
N PRO A 30 -6.17 -29.99 4.37
CA PRO A 30 -4.89 -29.92 3.71
C PRO A 30 -3.90 -30.90 4.37
N GLY A 31 -3.29 -31.78 3.55
CA GLY A 31 -2.24 -32.69 4.02
C GLY A 31 -2.74 -33.97 4.71
N SER A 32 -4.02 -34.31 4.65
CA SER A 32 -4.53 -35.57 5.21
C SER A 32 -3.83 -36.81 4.57
N ALA A 33 -3.67 -37.89 5.35
CA ALA A 33 -3.06 -39.12 4.83
C ALA A 33 -3.83 -39.72 3.64
N ALA A 34 -5.14 -39.52 3.57
CA ALA A 34 -5.97 -39.89 2.45
C ALA A 34 -5.61 -39.09 1.18
N TRP A 35 -5.40 -37.79 1.33
CA TRP A 35 -4.95 -36.90 0.26
C TRP A 35 -3.58 -37.29 -0.27
N GLN A 36 -2.61 -37.53 0.62
CA GLN A 36 -1.23 -37.90 0.20
C GLN A 36 -1.19 -39.16 -0.66
N ARG A 37 -2.05 -40.14 -0.40
CA ARG A 37 -2.13 -41.38 -1.20
C ARG A 37 -2.66 -41.14 -2.60
N ASP A 38 -3.60 -40.23 -2.79
CA ASP A 38 -4.27 -40.01 -4.07
C ASP A 38 -3.68 -38.78 -4.82
N ARG A 39 -2.67 -38.12 -4.26
CA ARG A 39 -2.10 -36.87 -4.80
C ARG A 39 -1.59 -37.01 -6.24
N GLN A 40 -0.82 -38.06 -6.52
CA GLN A 40 -0.24 -38.28 -7.86
C GLN A 40 -1.32 -38.59 -8.89
N ARG A 41 -2.33 -39.36 -8.49
CA ARG A 41 -3.51 -39.64 -9.34
C ARG A 41 -4.28 -38.36 -9.65
N CYS A 42 -4.51 -37.54 -8.64
CA CYS A 42 -5.17 -36.26 -8.79
C CYS A 42 -4.39 -35.35 -9.74
N LEU A 43 -3.06 -35.23 -9.59
CA LEU A 43 -2.19 -34.46 -10.47
C LEU A 43 -2.37 -34.88 -11.93
N SER A 44 -2.23 -36.18 -12.23
CA SER A 44 -2.35 -36.69 -13.60
C SER A 44 -3.74 -36.41 -14.19
N LEU A 45 -4.79 -36.55 -13.38
CA LEU A 45 -6.17 -36.28 -13.80
C LEU A 45 -6.39 -34.78 -14.07
N MET A 46 -5.93 -33.91 -13.18
CA MET A 46 -6.08 -32.45 -13.36
C MET A 46 -5.31 -31.94 -14.58
N LEU A 47 -4.09 -32.43 -14.82
CA LEU A 47 -3.31 -32.12 -16.02
C LEU A 47 -4.07 -32.50 -17.32
N LYS A 48 -4.75 -33.66 -17.33
CA LYS A 48 -5.60 -34.06 -18.47
C LYS A 48 -6.78 -33.11 -18.64
N LEU A 49 -7.41 -32.68 -17.53
CA LEU A 49 -8.57 -31.80 -17.54
C LEU A 49 -8.26 -30.35 -17.92
N LEU A 50 -7.01 -29.91 -17.94
CA LEU A 50 -6.64 -28.61 -18.51
C LEU A 50 -6.96 -28.52 -20.00
N LYS A 51 -7.12 -29.63 -20.69
CA LYS A 51 -7.49 -29.71 -22.12
C LYS A 51 -8.96 -30.05 -22.36
N HIS A 52 -9.78 -30.05 -21.31
CA HIS A 52 -11.20 -30.37 -21.40
C HIS A 52 -11.97 -29.32 -22.22
N GLU A 53 -13.00 -29.73 -22.97
CA GLU A 53 -13.81 -28.83 -23.81
C GLU A 53 -14.57 -27.78 -22.98
N ASP A 54 -15.12 -28.15 -21.82
CA ASP A 54 -15.81 -27.21 -20.91
C ASP A 54 -14.79 -26.31 -20.19
N ALA A 55 -14.85 -25.02 -20.50
CA ALA A 55 -14.02 -23.98 -19.89
C ALA A 55 -14.13 -23.91 -18.35
N LYS A 56 -15.28 -24.27 -17.76
CA LYS A 56 -15.47 -24.31 -16.31
C LYS A 56 -14.79 -25.51 -15.67
N VAL A 57 -14.62 -26.61 -16.40
CA VAL A 57 -13.84 -27.77 -15.97
C VAL A 57 -12.37 -27.38 -15.98
N ARG A 58 -11.85 -26.80 -17.09
CA ARG A 58 -10.47 -26.31 -17.17
C ARG A 58 -10.13 -25.35 -16.03
N LYS A 59 -11.02 -24.38 -15.77
CA LYS A 59 -10.89 -23.43 -14.66
C LYS A 59 -10.72 -24.13 -13.30
N ASN A 60 -11.57 -25.11 -12.97
CA ASN A 60 -11.51 -25.78 -11.68
C ASN A 60 -10.27 -26.69 -11.58
N ALA A 61 -9.89 -27.36 -12.65
CA ALA A 61 -8.66 -28.17 -12.71
C ALA A 61 -7.41 -27.33 -12.45
N ALA A 62 -7.30 -26.16 -13.07
CA ALA A 62 -6.20 -25.21 -12.84
C ALA A 62 -6.14 -24.77 -11.36
N LEU A 63 -7.25 -24.37 -10.77
CA LEU A 63 -7.30 -23.93 -9.37
C LEU A 63 -6.93 -25.07 -8.40
N ILE A 64 -7.32 -26.32 -8.68
CA ILE A 64 -6.90 -27.49 -7.88
C ILE A 64 -5.39 -27.67 -7.96
N LEU A 65 -4.79 -27.60 -9.16
CA LEU A 65 -3.33 -27.72 -9.33
C LEU A 65 -2.56 -26.66 -8.51
N GLY A 66 -3.04 -25.42 -8.50
CA GLY A 66 -2.47 -24.37 -7.67
C GLY A 66 -2.59 -24.68 -6.17
N GLU A 67 -3.78 -25.06 -5.69
CA GLU A 67 -4.05 -25.40 -4.28
C GLU A 67 -3.26 -26.66 -3.82
N MET A 68 -2.89 -27.55 -4.75
CA MET A 68 -2.00 -28.68 -4.49
C MET A 68 -0.55 -28.25 -4.24
N GLY A 69 -0.15 -27.06 -4.68
CA GLY A 69 1.25 -26.60 -4.61
C GLY A 69 2.22 -27.52 -5.38
N CYS A 70 1.80 -28.10 -6.49
CA CYS A 70 2.61 -29.02 -7.26
C CYS A 70 3.40 -28.28 -8.33
N GLN A 71 4.71 -28.10 -8.11
CA GLN A 71 5.58 -27.35 -9.01
C GLN A 71 5.64 -27.96 -10.41
N ASP A 72 5.52 -29.28 -10.55
CA ASP A 72 5.53 -30.00 -11.83
C ASP A 72 4.35 -29.62 -12.74
N ALA A 73 3.31 -28.97 -12.19
CA ALA A 73 2.18 -28.51 -12.98
C ALA A 73 2.41 -27.14 -13.63
N LEU A 74 3.48 -26.42 -13.28
CA LEU A 74 3.69 -25.04 -13.70
C LEU A 74 3.71 -24.86 -15.21
N ASP A 75 4.51 -25.65 -15.92
CA ASP A 75 4.66 -25.54 -17.38
C ASP A 75 3.36 -25.87 -18.12
N ALA A 76 2.60 -26.85 -17.61
CA ALA A 76 1.30 -27.19 -18.16
C ALA A 76 0.25 -26.10 -17.92
N LEU A 77 0.27 -25.45 -16.74
CA LEU A 77 -0.59 -24.31 -16.42
C LEU A 77 -0.26 -23.10 -17.30
N PHE A 78 1.02 -22.82 -17.49
CA PHE A 78 1.47 -21.71 -18.33
C PHE A 78 1.07 -21.94 -19.79
N TYR A 79 1.33 -23.12 -20.35
CA TYR A 79 0.92 -23.46 -21.72
C TYR A 79 -0.60 -23.37 -21.89
N ALA A 80 -1.38 -23.87 -20.91
CA ALA A 80 -2.83 -23.78 -20.94
C ALA A 80 -3.32 -22.32 -20.86
N TYR A 81 -2.61 -21.46 -20.10
CA TYR A 81 -2.89 -20.03 -20.02
C TYR A 81 -2.69 -19.32 -21.36
N GLU A 82 -1.59 -19.61 -22.06
CA GLU A 82 -1.33 -19.02 -23.39
C GLU A 82 -2.37 -19.41 -24.40
N CYS A 83 -2.73 -20.71 -24.46
CA CYS A 83 -3.69 -21.25 -25.40
C CYS A 83 -5.16 -20.97 -25.06
N GLU A 84 -5.47 -20.40 -23.90
CA GLU A 84 -6.87 -20.19 -23.46
C GLU A 84 -7.53 -19.00 -24.18
N GLU A 85 -8.66 -19.24 -24.81
CA GLU A 85 -9.43 -18.20 -25.50
C GLU A 85 -10.48 -17.53 -24.58
N LYS A 86 -10.94 -18.23 -23.54
CA LYS A 86 -11.96 -17.73 -22.63
C LYS A 86 -11.35 -16.86 -21.54
N LEU A 87 -11.52 -15.55 -21.64
CA LEU A 87 -10.93 -14.56 -20.72
C LEU A 87 -11.21 -14.85 -19.24
N PHE A 88 -12.41 -15.34 -18.89
CA PHE A 88 -12.75 -15.65 -17.50
C PHE A 88 -12.00 -16.86 -16.92
N VAL A 89 -11.29 -17.62 -17.74
CA VAL A 89 -10.47 -18.77 -17.31
C VAL A 89 -9.02 -18.34 -17.12
N LYS A 90 -8.51 -17.38 -17.90
CA LYS A 90 -7.12 -16.89 -17.81
C LYS A 90 -6.73 -16.48 -16.39
N SER A 91 -7.59 -15.76 -15.70
CA SER A 91 -7.36 -15.36 -14.29
C SER A 91 -7.21 -16.56 -13.34
N ALA A 92 -7.84 -17.69 -13.64
CA ALA A 92 -7.72 -18.90 -12.80
C ALA A 92 -6.35 -19.59 -12.99
N TYR A 93 -5.81 -19.60 -14.19
CA TYR A 93 -4.44 -20.10 -14.43
C TYR A 93 -3.40 -19.25 -13.70
N LEU A 94 -3.50 -17.92 -13.78
CA LEU A 94 -2.62 -17.01 -13.05
C LEU A 94 -2.75 -17.22 -11.53
N THR A 95 -3.98 -17.36 -11.03
CA THR A 95 -4.23 -17.66 -9.60
C THR A 95 -3.58 -18.99 -9.19
N ALA A 96 -3.60 -20.01 -10.05
CA ALA A 96 -2.95 -21.28 -9.78
C ALA A 96 -1.42 -21.13 -9.79
N MET A 97 -0.86 -20.50 -10.81
CA MET A 97 0.58 -20.28 -10.93
C MET A 97 1.13 -19.38 -9.81
N SER A 98 0.34 -18.44 -9.26
CA SER A 98 0.76 -17.61 -8.14
C SER A 98 1.04 -18.37 -6.83
N GLN A 99 0.60 -19.63 -6.73
CA GLN A 99 0.88 -20.53 -5.61
C GLN A 99 2.16 -21.38 -5.83
N LEU A 100 2.83 -21.23 -6.97
CA LEU A 100 4.00 -21.98 -7.40
C LEU A 100 5.19 -21.03 -7.62
N ASP A 101 6.38 -21.57 -7.85
CA ASP A 101 7.53 -20.75 -8.24
C ASP A 101 7.48 -20.44 -9.74
N TYR A 102 6.89 -19.34 -10.10
CA TYR A 102 6.67 -18.87 -11.48
C TYR A 102 7.77 -17.97 -12.03
N ARG A 103 8.90 -17.82 -11.34
CA ARG A 103 9.98 -16.88 -11.73
C ARG A 103 10.50 -17.09 -13.13
N THR A 104 10.42 -18.30 -13.66
CA THR A 104 10.80 -18.64 -15.03
C THR A 104 9.99 -17.91 -16.10
N TYR A 105 8.74 -17.52 -15.78
CA TYR A 105 7.79 -16.89 -16.71
C TYR A 105 7.63 -15.38 -16.55
N LEU A 106 8.46 -14.71 -15.75
CA LEU A 106 8.33 -13.26 -15.49
C LEU A 106 8.37 -12.42 -16.77
N ASN A 107 9.22 -12.75 -17.72
CA ASN A 107 9.30 -12.00 -18.99
C ASN A 107 8.00 -12.15 -19.80
N ALA A 108 7.47 -13.36 -19.93
CA ALA A 108 6.20 -13.60 -20.62
C ALA A 108 5.02 -12.87 -19.91
N PHE A 109 5.04 -12.80 -18.58
CA PHE A 109 4.02 -12.05 -17.82
C PHE A 109 4.13 -10.54 -18.04
N ARG A 110 5.35 -9.97 -18.21
CA ARG A 110 5.52 -8.55 -18.58
C ARG A 110 5.01 -8.26 -19.97
N GLU A 111 5.43 -9.07 -20.96
CA GLU A 111 4.97 -8.94 -22.33
C GLU A 111 3.45 -9.01 -22.41
N ARG A 112 2.83 -9.98 -21.73
CA ARG A 112 1.38 -10.10 -21.68
C ARG A 112 0.71 -8.90 -20.98
N MET A 113 1.31 -8.37 -19.93
CA MET A 113 0.80 -7.17 -19.25
C MET A 113 0.83 -5.94 -20.18
N GLU A 114 1.89 -5.77 -20.97
CA GLU A 114 2.02 -4.69 -21.95
C GLU A 114 0.98 -4.83 -23.07
N GLU A 115 0.75 -6.05 -23.57
CA GLU A 115 -0.32 -6.32 -24.54
C GLU A 115 -1.70 -5.93 -24.00
N LEU A 116 -2.02 -6.35 -22.77
CA LEU A 116 -3.30 -6.04 -22.12
C LEU A 116 -3.52 -4.54 -21.94
N MET A 117 -2.45 -3.77 -21.67
CA MET A 117 -2.51 -2.31 -21.55
C MET A 117 -2.83 -1.62 -22.88
N GLN A 118 -2.50 -2.25 -24.00
CA GLN A 118 -2.77 -1.72 -25.36
C GLN A 118 -4.11 -2.22 -25.94
N MET A 119 -4.72 -3.22 -25.31
CA MET A 119 -6.00 -3.79 -25.80
C MET A 119 -7.16 -2.84 -25.57
N GLU A 120 -8.07 -2.76 -26.56
CA GLU A 120 -9.32 -2.03 -26.42
C GLU A 120 -10.24 -2.71 -25.40
N MET A 121 -10.66 -1.95 -24.39
CA MET A 121 -11.56 -2.42 -23.34
C MET A 121 -13.02 -2.12 -23.73
N THR A 122 -13.78 -3.18 -23.95
CA THR A 122 -15.22 -3.12 -24.16
C THR A 122 -15.99 -3.47 -22.86
N PRO A 123 -17.26 -3.09 -22.70
CA PRO A 123 -18.05 -3.46 -21.51
C PRO A 123 -18.10 -4.97 -21.23
N GLU A 124 -17.97 -5.80 -22.27
CA GLU A 124 -18.03 -7.26 -22.16
C GLU A 124 -16.72 -7.87 -21.68
N ASN A 125 -15.55 -7.33 -22.09
CA ASN A 125 -14.24 -7.88 -21.79
C ASN A 125 -13.54 -7.19 -20.61
N GLN A 126 -13.86 -5.94 -20.32
CA GLN A 126 -13.19 -5.08 -19.35
C GLN A 126 -13.01 -5.74 -17.97
N LYS A 127 -14.04 -6.43 -17.48
CA LYS A 127 -13.97 -7.09 -16.16
C LYS A 127 -12.88 -8.15 -16.13
N HIS A 128 -12.78 -8.96 -17.17
CA HIS A 128 -11.84 -10.09 -17.22
C HIS A 128 -10.44 -9.64 -17.54
N LEU A 129 -10.27 -8.67 -18.43
CA LEU A 129 -8.97 -8.06 -18.73
C LEU A 129 -8.38 -7.36 -17.50
N ASN A 130 -9.19 -6.60 -16.77
CA ASN A 130 -8.75 -5.96 -15.52
C ASN A 130 -8.38 -6.97 -14.42
N GLU A 131 -9.09 -8.11 -14.35
CA GLU A 131 -8.76 -9.18 -13.40
C GLU A 131 -7.43 -9.86 -13.77
N GLU A 132 -7.21 -10.16 -15.05
CA GLU A 132 -5.96 -10.70 -15.59
C GLU A 132 -4.80 -9.74 -15.35
N LEU A 133 -4.95 -8.47 -15.73
CA LEU A 133 -3.95 -7.42 -15.55
C LEU A 133 -3.55 -7.24 -14.08
N LYS A 134 -4.54 -7.27 -13.18
CA LYS A 134 -4.29 -7.17 -11.74
C LYS A 134 -3.46 -8.34 -11.22
N LEU A 135 -3.79 -9.58 -11.60
CA LEU A 135 -3.06 -10.76 -11.16
C LEU A 135 -1.62 -10.77 -11.68
N LEU A 136 -1.39 -10.46 -12.95
CA LEU A 136 -0.06 -10.32 -13.53
C LEU A 136 0.77 -9.29 -12.77
N ARG A 137 0.19 -8.12 -12.51
CA ARG A 137 0.85 -7.06 -11.73
C ARG A 137 1.22 -7.53 -10.32
N ASP A 138 0.27 -8.14 -9.61
CA ASP A 138 0.51 -8.62 -8.24
C ASP A 138 1.62 -9.69 -8.22
N MET A 139 1.65 -10.59 -9.20
CA MET A 139 2.69 -11.61 -9.35
C MET A 139 4.07 -10.99 -9.65
N LEU A 140 4.14 -10.03 -10.57
CA LEU A 140 5.38 -9.32 -10.88
C LEU A 140 5.90 -8.55 -9.66
N LEU A 141 5.03 -7.85 -8.92
CA LEU A 141 5.38 -7.08 -7.73
C LEU A 141 5.93 -7.92 -6.57
N ILE A 142 5.50 -9.19 -6.45
CA ILE A 142 6.01 -10.11 -5.42
C ILE A 142 7.48 -10.44 -5.67
N VAL A 143 7.86 -10.63 -6.93
CA VAL A 143 9.22 -11.05 -7.31
C VAL A 143 10.12 -9.85 -7.55
N GLU A 144 9.61 -8.87 -8.25
CA GLU A 144 10.30 -7.64 -8.58
C GLU A 144 9.84 -6.58 -7.58
N LYS A 145 10.64 -6.34 -6.57
CA LYS A 145 10.37 -5.19 -5.68
C LYS A 145 10.33 -3.94 -6.56
N PRO A 146 9.22 -3.19 -6.57
CA PRO A 146 9.12 -2.00 -7.40
C PRO A 146 10.29 -1.07 -7.10
N VAL A 147 10.95 -0.59 -8.15
CA VAL A 147 11.95 0.48 -8.01
C VAL A 147 11.19 1.70 -7.49
N LYS A 148 11.53 2.12 -6.27
CA LYS A 148 10.91 3.30 -5.68
C LYS A 148 11.52 4.55 -6.32
N HIS A 149 10.66 5.49 -6.69
CA HIS A 149 11.11 6.80 -7.12
C HIS A 149 11.82 7.53 -5.97
N THR A 150 12.81 8.34 -6.31
CA THR A 150 13.51 9.19 -5.35
C THR A 150 12.87 10.57 -5.31
N PHE A 151 12.47 11.04 -4.14
CA PHE A 151 11.94 12.39 -4.00
C PHE A 151 13.03 13.44 -4.19
N THR A 152 12.82 14.37 -5.12
CA THR A 152 13.72 15.49 -5.45
C THR A 152 13.03 16.85 -5.29
N GLY A 153 11.77 16.86 -4.92
CA GLY A 153 10.93 18.06 -4.85
C GLY A 153 11.22 19.05 -3.72
N TYR A 154 12.42 19.03 -3.12
CA TYR A 154 12.79 19.86 -1.96
C TYR A 154 12.69 21.38 -2.21
N SER A 155 12.84 21.81 -3.46
CA SER A 155 12.78 23.22 -3.90
C SER A 155 11.63 23.48 -4.86
N VAL A 156 10.67 22.57 -4.99
CA VAL A 156 9.50 22.77 -5.85
C VAL A 156 8.37 23.39 -5.04
N PRO A 157 7.93 24.63 -5.31
CA PRO A 157 6.89 25.31 -4.55
C PRO A 157 5.65 24.43 -4.36
N SER A 158 5.17 24.34 -3.12
CA SER A 158 4.07 23.45 -2.77
C SER A 158 3.21 24.02 -1.67
N GLU A 159 1.89 23.93 -1.84
CA GLU A 159 0.96 24.16 -0.73
C GLU A 159 0.89 22.91 0.15
N MET A 160 1.18 23.08 1.43
CA MET A 160 1.32 21.96 2.36
C MET A 160 0.45 22.16 3.61
N ILE A 161 0.10 21.06 4.23
CA ILE A 161 -0.43 21.00 5.58
C ILE A 161 0.54 20.15 6.41
N LEU A 162 1.12 20.78 7.41
CA LEU A 162 1.96 20.14 8.41
C LEU A 162 1.03 19.60 9.50
N LEU A 163 0.90 18.29 9.62
CA LEU A 163 0.03 17.66 10.61
C LEU A 163 0.61 17.80 12.01
N THR A 164 -0.17 18.31 12.95
CA THR A 164 0.24 18.51 14.36
C THR A 164 -0.64 17.70 15.31
N SER A 165 -0.25 17.66 16.58
CA SER A 165 -1.21 17.33 17.64
C SER A 165 -2.22 18.48 17.77
N PRO A 166 -3.51 18.18 18.07
CA PRO A 166 -4.50 19.23 18.34
C PRO A 166 -4.05 20.15 19.47
N GLY A 167 -4.10 21.47 19.23
CA GLY A 167 -3.62 22.48 20.17
C GLY A 167 -2.14 22.83 20.07
N MET A 168 -1.36 22.12 19.21
CA MET A 168 0.08 22.37 19.01
C MET A 168 0.38 23.13 17.72
N GLU A 169 -0.63 23.67 17.08
CA GLU A 169 -0.50 24.36 15.80
C GLU A 169 0.35 25.63 15.95
N GLN A 170 0.07 26.47 16.96
CA GLN A 170 0.84 27.69 17.20
C GLN A 170 2.28 27.36 17.61
N LEU A 171 2.47 26.40 18.52
CA LEU A 171 3.80 25.92 18.91
C LEU A 171 4.62 25.50 17.68
N THR A 172 3.98 24.80 16.74
CA THR A 172 4.65 24.39 15.51
C THR A 172 5.03 25.58 14.63
N ILE A 173 4.18 26.61 14.53
CA ILE A 173 4.50 27.86 13.84
C ILE A 173 5.69 28.55 14.51
N ASP A 174 5.72 28.63 15.83
CA ASP A 174 6.77 29.33 16.58
C ASP A 174 8.15 28.69 16.44
N VAL A 175 8.21 27.36 16.20
CA VAL A 175 9.49 26.65 15.96
C VAL A 175 9.89 26.61 14.48
N MET A 176 9.09 27.14 13.56
CA MET A 176 9.44 27.23 12.14
C MET A 176 10.59 28.24 11.91
N PRO A 177 11.37 28.05 10.82
CA PRO A 177 12.29 29.08 10.33
C PRO A 177 11.55 30.43 10.11
N ARG A 178 12.21 31.53 10.44
CA ARG A 178 11.58 32.88 10.37
C ARG A 178 11.05 33.23 8.98
N ASN A 179 11.79 32.89 7.93
CA ASN A 179 11.46 33.15 6.53
C ASN A 179 10.15 32.50 6.05
N VAL A 180 9.69 31.43 6.73
CA VAL A 180 8.46 30.70 6.34
C VAL A 180 7.30 30.91 7.31
N ARG A 181 7.59 31.40 8.51
CA ARG A 181 6.61 31.56 9.61
C ARG A 181 5.45 32.48 9.24
N GLU A 182 5.71 33.58 8.56
CA GLU A 182 4.70 34.59 8.19
C GLU A 182 3.66 34.05 7.21
N ALA A 183 4.03 33.09 6.37
CA ALA A 183 3.13 32.43 5.43
C ALA A 183 2.31 31.30 6.07
N ALA A 184 2.63 30.90 7.31
CA ALA A 184 2.00 29.80 8.02
C ALA A 184 0.67 30.23 8.65
N LYS A 185 -0.37 29.40 8.49
CA LYS A 185 -1.70 29.62 9.07
C LYS A 185 -2.13 28.39 9.87
N ALA A 186 -2.41 28.60 11.15
CA ALA A 186 -2.94 27.54 12.00
C ALA A 186 -4.34 27.13 11.51
N MET A 187 -4.59 25.82 11.50
CA MET A 187 -5.88 25.21 11.26
C MET A 187 -6.03 24.00 12.21
N ARG A 188 -7.25 23.54 12.47
CA ARG A 188 -7.46 22.43 13.39
C ARG A 188 -6.67 21.18 13.01
N GLY A 189 -5.70 20.80 13.84
CA GLY A 189 -4.85 19.62 13.67
C GLY A 189 -3.72 19.78 12.65
N GLY A 190 -3.37 21.03 12.28
CA GLY A 190 -2.26 21.26 11.37
C GLY A 190 -1.95 22.73 11.10
N VAL A 191 -0.91 22.95 10.34
CA VAL A 191 -0.48 24.27 9.85
C VAL A 191 -0.45 24.25 8.33
N ARG A 192 -1.24 25.13 7.72
CA ARG A 192 -1.26 25.33 6.26
C ARG A 192 -0.20 26.34 5.88
N ILE A 193 0.59 26.04 4.87
CA ILE A 193 1.65 26.90 4.36
C ILE A 193 1.84 26.75 2.85
N LEU A 194 2.09 27.84 2.16
CA LEU A 194 2.65 27.83 0.81
C LEU A 194 4.17 27.91 0.95
N ALA A 195 4.84 26.79 0.77
CA ALA A 195 6.30 26.72 0.89
C ALA A 195 6.96 26.81 -0.48
N GLU A 196 7.82 27.80 -0.66
CA GLU A 196 8.66 27.88 -1.87
C GLU A 196 9.73 26.78 -1.88
N ARG A 197 10.23 26.42 -0.69
CA ARG A 197 11.24 25.38 -0.45
C ARG A 197 10.77 24.39 0.59
N PRO A 198 9.94 23.41 0.22
CA PRO A 198 9.38 22.41 1.16
C PRO A 198 10.43 21.70 2.02
N GLY A 199 11.63 21.51 1.49
CA GLY A 199 12.73 20.86 2.20
C GLY A 199 13.10 21.51 3.54
N GLU A 200 12.91 22.83 3.67
CA GLU A 200 13.18 23.55 4.93
C GLU A 200 12.22 23.17 6.05
N LEU A 201 11.06 22.58 5.71
CA LEU A 201 10.03 22.19 6.69
C LEU A 201 10.19 20.76 7.19
N PHE A 202 10.88 19.88 6.43
CA PHE A 202 10.98 18.45 6.76
C PHE A 202 11.77 18.17 8.04
N GLY A 203 12.55 19.13 8.54
CA GLY A 203 13.25 19.06 9.80
C GLY A 203 12.43 19.39 11.05
N ILE A 204 11.21 19.91 10.92
CA ILE A 204 10.38 20.38 12.05
C ILE A 204 9.90 19.17 12.87
N ARG A 205 10.34 19.09 14.13
CA ARG A 205 10.17 17.90 14.98
C ARG A 205 8.77 17.80 15.62
N THR A 206 8.02 18.90 15.71
CA THR A 206 6.64 18.95 16.23
C THR A 206 5.60 18.52 15.18
N VAL A 207 6.01 18.17 13.97
CA VAL A 207 5.14 17.78 12.87
C VAL A 207 5.04 16.25 12.80
N LYS A 208 3.82 15.72 12.77
CA LYS A 208 3.53 14.26 12.65
C LYS A 208 3.67 13.74 11.24
N GLY A 209 3.46 14.59 10.24
CA GLY A 209 3.51 14.22 8.83
C GLY A 209 3.24 15.41 7.93
N PHE A 210 3.53 15.23 6.67
CA PHE A 210 3.42 16.25 5.64
C PHE A 210 2.36 15.83 4.63
N MET A 211 1.35 16.69 4.41
CA MET A 211 0.38 16.53 3.34
C MET A 211 0.58 17.64 2.32
N PHE A 212 0.60 17.29 1.06
CA PHE A 212 0.61 18.23 -0.06
C PHE A 212 -0.82 18.45 -0.53
N ARG A 213 -1.25 19.70 -0.60
CA ARG A 213 -2.54 20.04 -1.17
C ARG A 213 -2.43 20.05 -2.68
N PHE A 214 -3.01 19.02 -3.29
CA PHE A 214 -2.90 18.79 -4.72
C PHE A 214 -3.98 19.54 -5.50
N CYS A 215 -5.26 19.37 -5.13
CA CYS A 215 -6.37 20.10 -5.71
C CYS A 215 -6.62 21.40 -4.93
N ALA A 216 -6.58 22.54 -5.60
CA ALA A 216 -6.75 23.86 -4.96
C ALA A 216 -8.12 24.04 -4.32
N ASN A 217 -9.18 23.48 -4.93
CA ASN A 217 -10.55 23.59 -4.46
C ASN A 217 -11.13 22.22 -4.12
N PRO A 218 -12.04 22.14 -3.14
CA PRO A 218 -12.79 20.91 -2.88
C PRO A 218 -13.62 20.51 -4.11
N LEU A 219 -13.63 19.21 -4.42
CA LEU A 219 -14.39 18.64 -5.51
C LEU A 219 -15.87 18.57 -5.12
N LYS A 220 -16.74 19.16 -5.93
CA LYS A 220 -18.18 19.18 -5.69
C LYS A 220 -18.84 17.84 -6.03
N ALA A 221 -18.37 17.18 -7.09
CA ALA A 221 -18.83 15.85 -7.45
C ALA A 221 -18.25 14.81 -6.49
N THR A 222 -19.06 13.83 -6.14
CA THR A 222 -18.71 12.77 -5.18
C THR A 222 -18.77 11.37 -5.79
N ASP A 223 -19.27 11.24 -7.04
CA ASP A 223 -19.15 9.98 -7.77
C ASP A 223 -17.70 9.71 -8.16
N TYR A 224 -17.31 8.44 -8.19
CA TYR A 224 -15.90 8.05 -8.34
C TYR A 224 -15.32 8.43 -9.71
N GLN A 225 -16.14 8.49 -10.77
CA GLN A 225 -15.68 8.82 -12.13
C GLN A 225 -15.34 10.31 -12.22
N ALA A 226 -16.23 11.19 -11.75
CA ALA A 226 -15.98 12.62 -11.75
C ALA A 226 -14.83 13.01 -10.80
N VAL A 227 -14.68 12.29 -9.67
CA VAL A 227 -13.53 12.49 -8.76
C VAL A 227 -12.23 12.04 -9.43
N ALA A 228 -12.21 10.89 -10.13
CA ALA A 228 -11.04 10.43 -10.86
C ALA A 228 -10.65 11.40 -11.98
N ALA A 229 -11.64 11.84 -12.78
CA ALA A 229 -11.43 12.83 -13.84
C ALA A 229 -10.85 14.14 -13.28
N ALA A 230 -11.41 14.68 -12.20
CA ALA A 230 -10.92 15.90 -11.58
C ALA A 230 -9.48 15.78 -11.04
N ILE A 231 -9.11 14.62 -10.48
CA ILE A 231 -7.74 14.34 -10.02
C ILE A 231 -6.78 14.21 -11.22
N HIS A 232 -7.22 13.54 -12.28
CA HIS A 232 -6.44 13.39 -13.52
C HIS A 232 -6.20 14.75 -14.19
N ASP A 233 -7.27 15.54 -14.39
CA ASP A 233 -7.23 16.85 -15.03
C ASP A 233 -6.40 17.88 -14.24
N ALA A 234 -6.35 17.72 -12.90
CA ALA A 234 -5.43 18.47 -12.06
C ALA A 234 -3.95 18.07 -12.26
N GLY A 235 -3.65 17.05 -13.08
CA GLY A 235 -2.29 16.68 -13.46
C GLY A 235 -1.52 15.91 -12.40
N LEU A 236 -2.14 14.93 -11.72
CA LEU A 236 -1.48 14.16 -10.64
C LEU A 236 -0.18 13.50 -11.09
N THR A 237 -0.16 12.90 -12.27
CA THR A 237 1.04 12.24 -12.81
C THR A 237 2.19 13.24 -12.99
N ASP A 238 1.92 14.39 -13.57
CA ASP A 238 2.92 15.44 -13.80
C ASP A 238 3.39 16.07 -12.48
N TYR A 239 2.47 16.21 -11.52
CA TYR A 239 2.79 16.65 -10.17
C TYR A 239 3.81 15.74 -9.50
N LEU A 240 3.64 14.43 -9.62
CA LEU A 240 4.55 13.42 -9.08
C LEU A 240 5.88 13.42 -9.85
N LYS A 241 5.86 13.37 -11.19
CA LYS A 241 7.06 13.39 -12.04
C LYS A 241 7.95 14.62 -11.79
N LYS A 242 7.34 15.78 -11.55
CA LYS A 242 8.08 17.03 -11.27
C LYS A 242 8.84 16.99 -9.93
N ARG A 243 8.49 16.08 -9.03
CA ARG A 243 9.02 15.97 -7.66
C ARG A 243 9.80 14.71 -7.38
N HIS A 244 9.98 13.88 -8.39
CA HIS A 244 10.67 12.61 -8.24
C HIS A 244 11.56 12.32 -9.44
N GLU A 245 12.61 11.56 -9.19
CA GLU A 245 13.43 10.90 -10.18
C GLU A 245 13.19 9.40 -10.11
N GLY A 246 13.28 8.74 -11.26
CA GLY A 246 13.06 7.30 -11.43
C GLY A 246 12.09 7.01 -12.57
N ASP A 247 12.11 5.77 -13.02
CA ASP A 247 11.31 5.27 -14.13
C ASP A 247 10.19 4.35 -13.64
N GLY A 248 9.17 4.20 -14.48
CA GLY A 248 8.04 3.30 -14.21
C GLY A 248 6.81 4.02 -13.65
N PRO A 249 5.79 3.25 -13.27
CA PRO A 249 4.55 3.80 -12.72
C PRO A 249 4.71 4.16 -11.25
N PHE A 250 4.04 5.21 -10.81
CA PHE A 250 3.90 5.53 -9.39
C PHE A 250 2.86 4.63 -8.73
N TYR A 251 3.26 3.95 -7.67
CA TYR A 251 2.35 3.15 -6.86
C TYR A 251 1.64 4.03 -5.82
N PHE A 252 0.31 3.98 -5.82
CA PHE A 252 -0.49 4.78 -4.90
C PHE A 252 -1.53 3.94 -4.14
N ARG A 253 -1.96 4.43 -2.99
CA ARG A 253 -3.18 3.96 -2.31
C ARG A 253 -4.13 5.12 -2.07
N ILE A 254 -5.41 4.80 -1.82
CA ILE A 254 -6.44 5.78 -1.48
C ILE A 254 -6.83 5.60 -0.01
N ASP A 255 -6.67 6.68 0.79
CA ASP A 255 -7.25 6.83 2.13
C ASP A 255 -8.48 7.75 2.04
N LEU A 256 -9.66 7.14 1.88
CA LEU A 256 -10.93 7.87 1.79
C LEU A 256 -11.52 8.07 3.19
N ARG A 257 -11.69 9.32 3.61
CA ARG A 257 -12.32 9.72 4.87
C ARG A 257 -13.68 10.34 4.58
N THR A 258 -14.72 9.53 4.69
CA THR A 258 -16.09 9.83 4.27
C THR A 258 -17.07 9.27 5.30
N LYS A 259 -18.32 9.70 5.20
CA LYS A 259 -19.45 9.17 5.97
C LYS A 259 -20.02 7.86 5.41
N LEU A 260 -19.54 7.40 4.26
CA LEU A 260 -19.98 6.13 3.66
C LEU A 260 -19.70 4.95 4.61
N VAL A 261 -20.60 3.99 4.62
CA VAL A 261 -20.41 2.73 5.37
C VAL A 261 -19.30 1.88 4.75
N LEU A 262 -18.72 0.98 5.54
CA LEU A 262 -17.48 0.27 5.19
C LEU A 262 -17.52 -0.44 3.81
N ASN A 263 -18.63 -1.13 3.51
CA ASN A 263 -18.76 -1.86 2.24
C ASN A 263 -18.81 -0.91 1.03
N GLU A 264 -19.58 0.18 1.13
CA GLU A 264 -19.67 1.20 0.08
C GLU A 264 -18.33 1.91 -0.11
N LYS A 265 -17.68 2.26 1.00
CA LYS A 265 -16.34 2.85 1.00
C LYS A 265 -15.33 1.95 0.28
N SER A 266 -15.31 0.65 0.57
CA SER A 266 -14.39 -0.30 -0.06
C SER A 266 -14.64 -0.43 -1.57
N GLN A 267 -15.90 -0.49 -1.98
CA GLN A 267 -16.26 -0.53 -3.40
C GLN A 267 -15.89 0.77 -4.11
N TYR A 268 -16.17 1.91 -3.47
CA TYR A 268 -15.83 3.22 -4.00
C TYR A 268 -14.33 3.37 -4.24
N VAL A 269 -13.50 3.06 -3.23
CA VAL A 269 -12.03 3.11 -3.31
C VAL A 269 -11.51 2.22 -4.44
N LYS A 270 -12.06 1.00 -4.56
CA LYS A 270 -11.68 0.07 -5.63
C LYS A 270 -11.98 0.63 -7.03
N ARG A 271 -13.19 1.20 -7.21
CA ARG A 271 -13.60 1.78 -8.51
C ARG A 271 -12.80 3.04 -8.84
N LEU A 272 -12.62 3.92 -7.85
CA LEU A 272 -11.83 5.14 -8.01
C LEU A 272 -10.37 4.81 -8.36
N GLY A 273 -9.77 3.81 -7.70
CA GLY A 273 -8.40 3.37 -8.01
C GLY A 273 -8.26 2.87 -9.44
N ALA A 274 -9.17 1.98 -9.88
CA ALA A 274 -9.16 1.45 -11.24
C ALA A 274 -9.36 2.55 -12.30
N GLU A 275 -10.22 3.55 -12.03
CA GLU A 275 -10.46 4.65 -12.96
C GLU A 275 -9.26 5.59 -13.06
N LEU A 276 -8.55 5.86 -11.95
CA LEU A 276 -7.30 6.63 -11.97
C LEU A 276 -6.18 5.91 -12.73
N GLU A 277 -6.06 4.59 -12.57
CA GLU A 277 -5.13 3.78 -13.37
C GLU A 277 -5.42 3.92 -14.86
N ARG A 278 -6.68 3.76 -15.25
CA ARG A 278 -7.13 3.87 -16.65
C ARG A 278 -6.87 5.25 -17.23
N LEU A 279 -7.29 6.31 -16.54
CA LEU A 279 -7.12 7.71 -17.01
C LEU A 279 -5.65 8.12 -17.11
N SER A 280 -4.80 7.61 -16.23
CA SER A 280 -3.36 7.89 -16.27
C SER A 280 -2.59 7.10 -17.33
N GLY A 281 -3.25 6.23 -18.13
CA GLY A 281 -2.56 5.31 -19.03
C GLY A 281 -1.59 4.40 -18.27
N HIS A 282 -1.99 3.94 -17.07
CA HIS A 282 -1.22 3.09 -16.15
C HIS A 282 0.09 3.70 -15.61
N HIS A 283 0.30 5.02 -15.77
CA HIS A 283 1.38 5.71 -15.06
C HIS A 283 1.15 5.78 -13.55
N LEU A 284 -0.09 5.59 -13.10
CA LEU A 284 -0.46 5.41 -11.69
C LEU A 284 -0.98 3.98 -11.52
N GLN A 285 -0.52 3.29 -10.47
CA GLN A 285 -0.95 1.93 -10.16
C GLN A 285 -1.39 1.83 -8.70
N ASN A 286 -2.62 1.35 -8.48
CA ASN A 286 -3.18 1.23 -7.13
C ASN A 286 -2.61 -0.02 -6.44
N SER A 287 -1.95 0.19 -5.30
CA SER A 287 -1.37 -0.89 -4.49
C SER A 287 -1.66 -0.65 -3.01
N ALA A 288 -2.25 -1.62 -2.34
CA ALA A 288 -2.58 -1.51 -0.92
C ALA A 288 -1.36 -1.62 0.01
N SER A 289 -0.32 -2.35 -0.41
CA SER A 289 0.85 -2.68 0.41
C SER A 289 2.15 -2.06 -0.06
N ASN A 290 2.33 -1.91 -1.39
CA ASN A 290 3.56 -1.39 -1.99
C ASN A 290 3.26 -0.07 -2.69
N TYR A 291 3.10 1.02 -1.93
CA TYR A 291 2.78 2.34 -2.46
C TYR A 291 3.84 3.37 -2.06
N GLU A 292 4.02 4.35 -2.91
CA GLU A 292 4.95 5.47 -2.75
C GLU A 292 4.21 6.75 -2.36
N CYS A 293 2.95 6.86 -2.75
CA CYS A 293 2.11 7.98 -2.36
C CYS A 293 0.72 7.52 -1.89
N GLU A 294 0.12 8.32 -1.03
CA GLU A 294 -1.23 8.13 -0.55
C GLU A 294 -2.09 9.30 -0.99
N LEU A 295 -3.15 9.01 -1.73
CA LEU A 295 -4.23 9.96 -2.02
C LEU A 295 -5.18 9.98 -0.82
N ARG A 296 -5.08 11.02 0.00
CA ARG A 296 -6.01 11.24 1.12
C ARG A 296 -7.15 12.11 0.66
N ILE A 297 -8.33 11.52 0.58
CA ILE A 297 -9.57 12.19 0.18
C ILE A 297 -10.44 12.36 1.42
N THR A 298 -10.75 13.61 1.78
CA THR A 298 -11.51 13.92 2.99
C THR A 298 -12.80 14.64 2.63
N GLU A 299 -13.92 14.09 3.08
CA GLU A 299 -15.24 14.74 2.96
C GLU A 299 -15.38 15.87 3.98
N ASN A 300 -15.75 17.05 3.51
CA ASN A 300 -16.06 18.19 4.37
C ASN A 300 -17.53 18.16 4.84
N LYS A 301 -17.92 19.15 5.66
CA LYS A 301 -19.30 19.26 6.17
C LYS A 301 -20.35 19.48 5.08
N GLN A 302 -19.95 20.02 3.95
CA GLN A 302 -20.79 20.29 2.78
C GLN A 302 -20.86 19.08 1.81
N GLY A 303 -20.26 17.92 2.17
CA GLY A 303 -20.23 16.74 1.31
C GLY A 303 -19.24 16.85 0.14
N GLN A 304 -18.32 17.82 0.15
CA GLN A 304 -17.33 17.98 -0.91
C GLN A 304 -16.02 17.26 -0.52
N TYR A 305 -15.25 16.81 -1.51
CA TYR A 305 -13.99 16.09 -1.31
C TYR A 305 -12.78 17.00 -1.49
N SER A 306 -11.95 17.10 -0.45
CA SER A 306 -10.61 17.68 -0.53
C SER A 306 -9.58 16.59 -0.75
N VAL A 307 -8.67 16.79 -1.70
CA VAL A 307 -7.66 15.81 -2.10
C VAL A 307 -6.28 16.28 -1.66
N TYR A 308 -5.58 15.43 -0.92
CA TYR A 308 -4.22 15.64 -0.44
C TYR A 308 -3.33 14.47 -0.84
N LEU A 309 -2.02 14.73 -0.95
CA LEU A 309 -1.00 13.72 -1.17
C LEU A 309 -0.12 13.57 0.06
N ILE A 310 0.16 12.35 0.46
CA ILE A 310 1.23 12.01 1.39
C ILE A 310 2.28 11.24 0.60
N LEU A 311 3.50 11.75 0.58
CA LEU A 311 4.60 11.17 -0.20
C LEU A 311 5.47 10.34 0.75
N HIS A 312 5.41 9.01 0.62
CA HIS A 312 6.21 8.06 1.40
C HIS A 312 7.64 7.93 0.88
N THR A 313 7.93 8.58 -0.24
CA THR A 313 9.28 8.72 -0.83
C THR A 313 10.14 9.75 -0.13
N ILE A 314 9.54 10.63 0.69
CA ILE A 314 10.28 11.58 1.52
C ILE A 314 10.90 10.84 2.69
N ALA A 315 12.23 10.79 2.75
CA ALA A 315 12.95 10.18 3.86
C ALA A 315 12.80 11.02 5.13
N ASP A 316 12.23 10.43 6.18
CA ASP A 316 12.12 11.06 7.50
C ASP A 316 13.24 10.60 8.42
N SER A 317 14.32 11.37 8.46
CA SER A 317 15.49 11.12 9.34
C SER A 317 15.40 11.79 10.71
N ARG A 318 14.34 12.57 10.98
CA ARG A 318 14.19 13.34 12.23
C ARG A 318 14.37 12.51 13.49
N PHE A 319 13.90 11.28 13.45
CA PHE A 319 13.84 10.39 14.61
C PHE A 319 14.64 9.08 14.40
N SER A 320 15.68 9.14 13.59
CA SER A 320 16.55 7.98 13.27
C SER A 320 17.26 7.38 14.48
N TYR A 321 17.33 8.12 15.61
CA TYR A 321 17.86 7.62 16.87
C TYR A 321 16.98 6.54 17.52
N ARG A 322 15.68 6.44 17.15
CA ARG A 322 14.77 5.43 17.71
C ARG A 322 15.03 4.05 17.12
N ARG A 323 16.09 3.42 17.59
CA ARG A 323 16.48 2.06 17.14
C ARG A 323 15.71 0.98 17.89
N ASN A 324 15.52 1.15 19.19
CA ASN A 324 15.01 0.14 20.12
C ASN A 324 13.71 0.64 20.81
N ALA A 325 12.69 1.04 20.02
CA ALA A 325 11.42 1.48 20.61
C ALA A 325 10.58 0.27 21.04
N ILE A 326 10.05 0.31 22.25
CA ILE A 326 9.06 -0.63 22.77
C ILE A 326 7.63 -0.06 22.64
N ALA A 327 6.60 -0.89 22.82
CA ALA A 327 5.20 -0.47 22.63
C ALA A 327 4.77 0.72 23.52
N THR A 328 5.36 0.86 24.70
CA THR A 328 5.11 1.94 25.67
C THR A 328 5.98 3.18 25.45
N SER A 329 6.95 3.14 24.50
CA SER A 329 7.81 4.28 24.23
C SER A 329 7.03 5.51 23.79
N MET A 330 7.32 6.67 24.38
CA MET A 330 6.72 7.94 23.97
C MET A 330 6.95 8.21 22.48
N HIS A 331 5.93 8.67 21.78
CA HIS A 331 6.07 9.06 20.39
C HIS A 331 6.99 10.29 20.28
N PRO A 332 8.03 10.30 19.42
CA PRO A 332 9.08 11.33 19.41
C PRO A 332 8.55 12.74 19.10
N VAL A 333 7.50 12.86 18.27
CA VAL A 333 6.83 14.14 18.06
C VAL A 333 6.25 14.69 19.36
N LYS A 334 5.63 13.83 20.19
CA LYS A 334 5.12 14.25 21.50
C LYS A 334 6.24 14.69 22.45
N ALA A 335 7.36 13.96 22.45
CA ALA A 335 8.52 14.37 23.23
C ALA A 335 9.04 15.74 22.77
N ALA A 336 9.13 15.96 21.46
CA ALA A 336 9.55 17.26 20.90
C ALA A 336 8.55 18.39 21.23
N GLU A 337 7.24 18.10 21.23
CA GLU A 337 6.20 19.05 21.65
C GLU A 337 6.36 19.43 23.13
N VAL A 338 6.48 18.46 24.03
CA VAL A 338 6.68 18.68 25.47
C VAL A 338 7.92 19.51 25.75
N VAL A 339 9.05 19.14 25.14
CA VAL A 339 10.31 19.87 25.28
C VAL A 339 10.20 21.30 24.72
N SER A 340 9.44 21.49 23.61
CA SER A 340 9.25 22.83 23.04
C SER A 340 8.37 23.71 23.91
N ILE A 341 7.33 23.17 24.57
CA ILE A 341 6.51 23.87 25.54
C ILE A 341 7.36 24.32 26.74
N ALA A 342 8.22 23.42 27.23
CA ALA A 342 9.07 23.68 28.39
C ALA A 342 10.32 24.52 28.04
N SER A 343 10.48 24.97 26.80
CA SER A 343 11.77 25.52 26.32
C SER A 343 12.32 26.70 27.11
N GLU A 344 11.45 27.55 27.68
CA GLU A 344 11.86 28.70 28.51
C GLU A 344 12.43 28.31 29.88
N TYR A 345 12.06 27.13 30.39
CA TYR A 345 12.53 26.58 31.66
C TYR A 345 13.76 25.70 31.53
N LEU A 346 14.22 25.42 30.30
CA LEU A 346 15.36 24.57 30.06
C LEU A 346 16.65 25.38 30.16
N ALA A 347 17.54 25.00 31.08
CA ALA A 347 18.88 25.56 31.16
C ALA A 347 19.89 24.78 30.25
N ASP A 348 20.88 25.49 29.71
CA ASP A 348 22.03 24.86 29.09
C ASP A 348 22.97 24.29 30.19
N ASP A 349 23.68 23.22 29.83
CA ASP A 349 24.64 22.56 30.73
C ASP A 349 24.08 22.09 32.09
N ALA A 350 22.77 21.82 32.14
CA ALA A 350 22.08 21.31 33.31
C ALA A 350 22.23 19.78 33.42
N ASP A 351 22.22 19.30 34.66
CA ASP A 351 21.97 17.89 34.97
C ASP A 351 20.46 17.61 34.86
N VAL A 352 20.10 16.66 34.02
CA VAL A 352 18.71 16.35 33.73
C VAL A 352 18.37 14.91 34.12
N LEU A 353 17.36 14.74 34.96
CA LEU A 353 16.87 13.44 35.41
C LEU A 353 15.43 13.20 34.85
N ASP A 354 15.25 12.06 34.21
CA ASP A 354 13.91 11.53 33.89
C ASP A 354 13.70 10.25 34.70
N PRO A 355 12.84 10.27 35.76
CA PRO A 355 12.61 9.13 36.63
C PRO A 355 11.75 8.03 36.01
N PHE A 356 11.24 8.23 34.79
CA PHE A 356 10.40 7.29 34.03
C PHE A 356 10.81 7.30 32.54
N CYS A 357 12.10 7.17 32.27
CA CYS A 357 12.70 7.52 30.99
C CYS A 357 12.30 6.60 29.82
N GLY A 358 11.77 5.39 30.10
CA GLY A 358 11.51 4.40 29.06
C GLY A 358 12.76 4.17 28.21
N THR A 359 12.62 4.28 26.89
CA THR A 359 13.72 4.23 25.92
C THR A 359 14.38 5.60 25.68
N ALA A 360 14.39 6.47 26.67
CA ALA A 360 15.04 7.78 26.72
C ALA A 360 14.60 8.80 25.63
N THR A 361 13.44 8.62 25.00
CA THR A 361 12.98 9.49 23.91
C THR A 361 12.90 10.97 24.36
N LEU A 362 12.37 11.23 25.56
CA LEU A 362 12.23 12.60 26.10
C LEU A 362 13.59 13.23 26.40
N LEU A 363 14.52 12.47 27.00
CA LEU A 363 15.88 12.93 27.29
C LEU A 363 16.62 13.29 26.00
N ILE A 364 16.49 12.47 24.95
CA ILE A 364 17.12 12.74 23.65
C ILE A 364 16.56 14.02 23.01
N GLU A 365 15.21 14.23 23.03
CA GLU A 365 14.60 15.43 22.49
C GLU A 365 15.00 16.66 23.32
N ARG A 366 15.10 16.53 24.66
CA ARG A 366 15.60 17.57 25.55
C ARG A 366 17.03 17.99 25.21
N TYR A 367 17.94 17.04 25.01
CA TYR A 367 19.33 17.29 24.63
C TYR A 367 19.46 17.93 23.25
N ARG A 368 18.60 17.53 22.29
CA ARG A 368 18.57 18.13 20.96
C ARG A 368 18.08 19.58 20.97
N LYS A 369 17.16 19.91 21.86
CA LYS A 369 16.62 21.28 22.00
C LYS A 369 17.62 22.21 22.68
N ARG A 370 18.22 21.78 23.78
CA ARG A 370 19.28 22.44 24.52
C ARG A 370 20.26 21.40 25.07
N LYS A 371 21.54 21.69 25.02
CA LYS A 371 22.57 20.80 25.56
C LYS A 371 22.45 20.67 27.07
N ALA A 372 22.66 19.47 27.58
CA ALA A 372 22.74 19.15 29.00
C ALA A 372 24.15 18.71 29.33
N ALA A 373 24.61 18.97 30.56
CA ALA A 373 25.90 18.46 31.07
C ALA A 373 25.82 16.94 31.20
N HIS A 374 24.76 16.45 31.88
CA HIS A 374 24.51 15.03 32.04
C HIS A 374 23.04 14.71 31.88
N LEU A 375 22.75 13.51 31.40
CA LEU A 375 21.42 12.95 31.28
C LEU A 375 21.31 11.69 32.13
N TYR A 376 20.39 11.65 33.04
CA TYR A 376 20.09 10.51 33.89
C TYR A 376 18.69 9.98 33.58
N GLY A 377 18.59 8.70 33.35
CA GLY A 377 17.31 8.02 33.11
C GLY A 377 17.12 6.87 34.08
N VAL A 378 15.95 6.78 34.68
CA VAL A 378 15.52 5.67 35.54
C VAL A 378 14.23 5.12 34.99
N ASP A 379 14.09 3.80 34.96
CA ASP A 379 12.83 3.13 34.63
C ASP A 379 12.76 1.80 35.36
N ILE A 380 11.58 1.38 35.76
CA ILE A 380 11.36 0.07 36.42
C ILE A 380 11.49 -1.09 35.44
N PHE A 381 11.28 -0.83 34.15
CA PHE A 381 11.25 -1.84 33.09
C PHE A 381 12.63 -2.01 32.45
N GLY A 382 13.34 -3.08 32.80
CA GLY A 382 14.73 -3.34 32.38
C GLY A 382 14.92 -3.33 30.86
N GLU A 383 13.98 -3.91 30.09
CA GLU A 383 14.03 -3.91 28.62
C GLU A 383 14.04 -2.47 28.05
N ALA A 384 13.31 -1.54 28.68
CA ALA A 384 13.34 -0.13 28.27
C ALA A 384 14.70 0.50 28.50
N ILE A 385 15.36 0.20 29.64
CA ILE A 385 16.70 0.69 29.96
C ILE A 385 17.73 0.12 28.99
N ASP A 386 17.63 -1.16 28.63
CA ASP A 386 18.52 -1.78 27.65
C ASP A 386 18.33 -1.14 26.25
N GLY A 387 17.10 -0.79 25.92
CA GLY A 387 16.79 -0.04 24.68
C GLY A 387 17.24 1.43 24.69
N ALA A 388 17.45 2.02 25.89
CA ALA A 388 17.92 3.40 26.07
C ALA A 388 19.44 3.55 25.95
N ARG A 389 20.18 2.51 26.22
CA ARG A 389 21.67 2.43 26.10
C ARG A 389 22.11 2.26 24.66
#